data_489fef049d95422c1be6c4f9114de29e
#
_entry.id   489fef049d95422c1be6c4f9114de29e
#
_cell.length_a   1.000
_cell.length_b   1.000
_cell.length_c   1.000
_cell.angle_alpha   90.00
_cell.angle_beta   90.00
_cell.angle_gamma   90.00
#
_symmetry.space_group_name_H-M   'P 1'
#
loop_
_entity.id
_entity.type
_entity.pdbx_description
1 polymer ?
#
loop_
_entity_poly.entity_id
_entity_poly.type
_entity_poly.pdbx_seq_one_letter_code
_entity_poly.pdbx_strand_id
1 'polypeptide(L)'
;MLYLNDDQVSELLHHKGLQRWTEIAERIESAFVDPTADSVPKTYLKAGNAGDYRAMPAALGGYAALKWIGVFPNNNQVDAVLGSGIPLPTTIGTLILNDRYTGQPLV
;
A
#
# COMPACT_ATOMS: atom_id res chain seq x y z
N MET A 1 0.35 -3.88 -17.51
CA MET A 1 0.44 -3.74 -16.04
C MET A 1 1.86 -4.10 -15.60
N LEU A 2 2.47 -3.24 -14.81
CA LEU A 2 3.77 -3.48 -14.19
C LEU A 2 3.55 -4.12 -12.82
N TYR A 3 4.35 -5.13 -12.47
CA TYR A 3 4.39 -5.68 -11.12
C TYR A 3 5.73 -5.33 -10.46
N LEU A 4 5.66 -4.78 -9.26
CA LEU A 4 6.83 -4.46 -8.44
C LEU A 4 6.81 -5.31 -7.18
N ASN A 5 7.88 -6.06 -6.93
CA ASN A 5 8.08 -6.78 -5.68
C ASN A 5 8.68 -5.85 -4.60
N ASP A 6 8.79 -6.34 -3.36
CA ASP A 6 9.27 -5.57 -2.22
C ASP A 6 10.68 -4.98 -2.43
N ASP A 7 11.59 -5.74 -3.05
CA ASP A 7 12.95 -5.27 -3.31
C ASP A 7 12.95 -4.12 -4.32
N GLN A 8 12.16 -4.23 -5.38
CA GLN A 8 12.03 -3.18 -6.39
C GLN A 8 11.37 -1.91 -5.82
N VAL A 9 10.34 -2.06 -4.97
CA VAL A 9 9.73 -0.93 -4.26
C VAL A 9 10.75 -0.27 -3.33
N SER A 10 11.50 -1.07 -2.56
CA SER A 10 12.56 -0.58 -1.67
C SER A 10 13.64 0.18 -2.43
N GLU A 11 14.09 -0.36 -3.55
CA GLU A 11 15.09 0.31 -4.41
C GLU A 11 14.57 1.66 -4.92
N LEU A 12 13.34 1.73 -5.40
CA LEU A 12 12.72 2.98 -5.87
C LEU A 12 12.61 4.02 -4.75
N LEU A 13 12.23 3.61 -3.55
CA LEU A 13 12.09 4.50 -2.40
C LEU A 13 13.44 5.03 -1.90
N HIS A 14 14.48 4.22 -1.93
CA HIS A 14 15.82 4.59 -1.47
C HIS A 14 16.71 5.20 -2.56
N HIS A 15 16.27 5.13 -3.82
CA HIS A 15 16.99 5.78 -4.91
C HIS A 15 17.13 7.29 -4.66
N LYS A 16 18.31 7.84 -4.80
CA LYS A 16 18.67 9.23 -4.48
C LYS A 16 18.64 9.57 -2.97
N GLY A 17 18.56 8.61 -2.07
CA GLY A 17 18.67 8.85 -0.62
C GLY A 17 17.70 9.90 -0.08
N LEU A 18 18.21 10.87 0.70
CA LEU A 18 17.42 11.92 1.34
C LEU A 18 16.62 12.78 0.33
N GLN A 19 17.16 13.02 -0.87
CA GLN A 19 16.45 13.77 -1.90
C GLN A 19 15.12 13.10 -2.28
N ARG A 20 15.10 11.79 -2.41
CA ARG A 20 13.87 11.03 -2.71
C ARG A 20 12.82 11.21 -1.62
N TRP A 21 13.21 11.15 -0.37
CA TRP A 21 12.31 11.33 0.77
C TRP A 21 11.75 12.75 0.85
N THR A 22 12.55 13.75 0.52
CA THR A 22 12.10 15.15 0.40
C THR A 22 11.05 15.28 -0.73
N GLU A 23 11.32 14.74 -1.91
CA GLU A 23 10.38 14.72 -3.03
C GLU A 23 9.05 14.05 -2.66
N ILE A 24 9.09 12.92 -1.93
CA ILE A 24 7.90 12.20 -1.46
C ILE A 24 7.11 13.06 -0.46
N ALA A 25 7.76 13.69 0.50
CA ALA A 25 7.12 14.56 1.48
C ALA A 25 6.40 15.74 0.81
N GLU A 26 7.05 16.41 -0.14
CA GLU A 26 6.46 17.51 -0.91
C GLU A 26 5.24 17.05 -1.74
N ARG A 27 5.29 15.85 -2.32
CA ARG A 27 4.16 15.27 -3.06
C ARG A 27 2.98 14.96 -2.14
N ILE A 28 3.25 14.42 -0.95
CA ILE A 28 2.20 14.15 0.05
C ILE A 28 1.56 15.46 0.52
N GLU A 29 2.36 16.48 0.83
CA GLU A 29 1.85 17.79 1.23
C GLU A 29 0.96 18.40 0.14
N SER A 30 1.41 18.37 -1.11
CA SER A 30 0.64 18.86 -2.26
C SER A 30 -0.68 18.11 -2.43
N ALA A 31 -0.70 16.79 -2.18
CA ALA A 31 -1.90 15.97 -2.30
C ALA A 31 -3.00 16.37 -1.30
N PHE A 32 -2.65 16.85 -0.11
CA PHE A 32 -3.62 17.30 0.90
C PHE A 32 -4.41 18.53 0.49
N VAL A 33 -3.88 19.35 -0.41
CA VAL A 33 -4.51 20.59 -0.88
C VAL A 33 -4.98 20.50 -2.34
N ASP A 34 -4.77 19.37 -3.00
CA ASP A 34 -5.14 19.18 -4.39
C ASP A 34 -6.66 19.02 -4.53
N PRO A 35 -7.35 19.87 -5.32
CA PRO A 35 -8.80 19.81 -5.48
C PRO A 35 -9.27 18.55 -6.23
N THR A 36 -8.38 17.83 -6.89
CA THR A 36 -8.70 16.55 -7.57
C THR A 36 -8.58 15.34 -6.64
N ALA A 37 -8.07 15.53 -5.42
CA ALA A 37 -7.96 14.48 -4.43
C ALA A 37 -9.35 14.04 -3.97
N ASP A 38 -9.57 12.74 -3.99
CA ASP A 38 -10.83 12.11 -3.58
C ASP A 38 -10.51 10.82 -2.82
N SER A 39 -11.25 10.58 -1.74
CA SER A 39 -11.08 9.38 -0.94
C SER A 39 -12.38 9.00 -0.26
N VAL A 40 -12.53 7.74 0.05
CA VAL A 40 -13.64 7.24 0.85
C VAL A 40 -13.10 6.66 2.16
N PRO A 41 -13.92 6.58 3.21
CA PRO A 41 -13.53 5.94 4.46
C PRO A 41 -13.04 4.51 4.21
N LYS A 42 -11.99 4.11 4.93
CA LYS A 42 -11.49 2.74 4.83
C LYS A 42 -12.55 1.72 5.24
N THR A 43 -12.58 0.62 4.51
CA THR A 43 -13.51 -0.49 4.75
C THR A 43 -12.76 -1.63 5.45
N TYR A 44 -13.42 -2.29 6.39
CA TYR A 44 -12.87 -3.40 7.16
C TYR A 44 -13.58 -4.70 6.82
N LEU A 45 -12.79 -5.75 6.63
CA LEU A 45 -13.26 -7.14 6.52
C LEU A 45 -12.63 -7.96 7.63
N LYS A 46 -13.44 -8.45 8.56
CA LYS A 46 -12.96 -9.29 9.65
C LYS A 46 -12.51 -10.66 9.15
N ALA A 47 -11.36 -11.13 9.66
CA ALA A 47 -10.84 -12.48 9.48
C ALA A 47 -10.99 -13.30 10.77
N GLY A 48 -12.22 -13.45 11.23
CA GLY A 48 -12.52 -14.05 12.53
C GLY A 48 -11.88 -13.25 13.67
N ASN A 49 -11.23 -13.97 14.60
CA ASN A 49 -10.49 -13.37 15.72
C ASN A 49 -9.00 -13.18 15.44
N ALA A 50 -8.51 -13.59 14.25
CA ALA A 50 -7.09 -13.53 13.91
C ALA A 50 -6.63 -12.14 13.53
N GLY A 51 -7.50 -11.36 12.89
CA GLY A 51 -7.16 -10.03 12.39
C GLY A 51 -8.24 -9.44 11.50
N ASP A 52 -7.87 -8.48 10.69
CA ASP A 52 -8.75 -7.85 9.71
C ASP A 52 -8.01 -7.47 8.42
N TYR A 53 -8.77 -7.32 7.36
CA TYR A 53 -8.34 -6.68 6.12
C TYR A 53 -8.92 -5.27 6.01
N ARG A 54 -8.17 -4.37 5.38
CA ARG A 54 -8.55 -2.97 5.20
C ARG A 54 -8.35 -2.55 3.76
N ALA A 55 -9.41 -2.01 3.16
CA ALA A 55 -9.37 -1.39 1.84
C ALA A 55 -9.36 0.13 1.99
N MET A 56 -8.40 0.79 1.37
CA MET A 56 -8.24 2.24 1.40
C MET A 56 -8.10 2.76 -0.03
N PRO A 57 -9.22 3.00 -0.73
CA PRO A 57 -9.20 3.59 -2.05
C PRO A 57 -9.04 5.11 -1.97
N ALA A 58 -8.30 5.65 -2.94
CA ALA A 58 -8.15 7.08 -3.13
C ALA A 58 -7.86 7.41 -4.60
N ALA A 59 -8.14 8.64 -5.00
CA ALA A 59 -7.80 9.14 -6.31
C ALA A 59 -7.15 10.52 -6.22
N LEU A 60 -6.21 10.80 -7.12
CA LEU A 60 -5.50 12.07 -7.21
C LEU A 60 -5.06 12.30 -8.65
N GLY A 61 -5.43 13.44 -9.22
CA GLY A 61 -5.12 13.74 -10.60
C GLY A 61 -5.64 12.65 -11.54
N GLY A 62 -4.78 12.13 -12.39
CA GLY A 62 -5.07 11.07 -13.36
C GLY A 62 -5.01 9.64 -12.81
N TYR A 63 -4.81 9.45 -11.50
CA TYR A 63 -4.61 8.14 -10.90
C TYR A 63 -5.68 7.79 -9.87
N ALA A 64 -5.99 6.51 -9.78
CA ALA A 64 -6.74 5.93 -8.67
C ALA A 64 -5.93 4.78 -8.08
N ALA A 65 -5.91 4.68 -6.75
CA ALA A 65 -5.15 3.68 -6.05
C ALA A 65 -6.00 2.95 -5.01
N LEU A 66 -5.69 1.69 -4.79
CA LEU A 66 -6.21 0.90 -3.70
C LEU A 66 -5.05 0.36 -2.87
N LYS A 67 -5.04 0.70 -1.59
CA LYS A 67 -4.19 0.04 -0.60
C LYS A 67 -5.02 -1.04 0.08
N TRP A 68 -4.62 -2.29 -0.08
CA TRP A 68 -5.21 -3.46 0.56
C TRP A 68 -4.25 -3.99 1.62
N ILE A 69 -4.65 -3.99 2.89
CA ILE A 69 -3.79 -4.37 4.02
C ILE A 69 -4.45 -5.47 4.83
N GLY A 70 -3.69 -6.53 5.15
CA GLY A 70 -3.99 -7.47 6.22
C GLY A 70 -3.29 -7.04 7.51
N VAL A 71 -4.02 -6.98 8.61
CA VAL A 71 -3.47 -6.69 9.95
C VAL A 71 -3.76 -7.88 10.85
N PHE A 72 -2.71 -8.62 11.17
CA PHE A 72 -2.75 -9.86 11.93
C PHE A 72 -1.74 -9.79 13.08
N PRO A 73 -2.15 -9.28 14.26
CA PRO A 73 -1.24 -8.95 15.36
C PRO A 73 -0.36 -10.09 15.86
N ASN A 74 -0.84 -11.34 15.69
CA ASN A 74 -0.15 -12.53 16.17
C ASN A 74 0.70 -13.24 15.11
N ASN A 75 0.85 -12.69 13.91
CA ASN A 75 1.64 -13.32 12.86
C ASN A 75 3.09 -13.59 13.26
N ASN A 76 3.67 -12.75 14.08
CA ASN A 76 5.04 -12.93 14.59
C ASN A 76 5.18 -14.09 15.58
N GLN A 77 4.07 -14.63 16.08
CA GLN A 77 4.04 -15.78 17.02
C GLN A 77 3.70 -17.10 16.30
N VAL A 78 3.18 -17.01 15.08
CA VAL A 78 2.90 -18.19 14.25
C VAL A 78 4.20 -18.57 13.55
N ASP A 79 4.73 -19.74 13.89
CA ASP A 79 5.80 -20.36 13.12
C ASP A 79 5.31 -20.42 11.66
N ALA A 80 6.05 -19.77 10.78
CA ALA A 80 5.56 -19.45 9.47
C ALA A 80 4.97 -20.68 8.78
N VAL A 81 3.73 -20.59 8.40
CA VAL A 81 2.98 -21.59 7.60
C VAL A 81 3.74 -22.01 6.33
N LEU A 82 4.77 -21.28 5.94
CA LEU A 82 5.66 -21.55 4.82
C LEU A 82 6.89 -22.39 5.17
N GLY A 83 7.04 -22.85 6.42
CA GLY A 83 8.16 -23.71 6.82
C GLY A 83 9.54 -23.05 6.79
N SER A 84 9.63 -21.74 6.63
CA SER A 84 10.91 -21.00 6.53
C SER A 84 11.50 -20.65 7.89
N GLY A 85 10.76 -20.81 8.99
CA GLY A 85 11.17 -20.35 10.33
C GLY A 85 11.26 -18.85 10.50
N ILE A 86 10.81 -18.06 9.50
CA ILE A 86 10.81 -16.61 9.52
C ILE A 86 9.42 -16.15 9.95
N PRO A 87 9.27 -15.38 11.04
CA PRO A 87 7.99 -14.85 11.46
C PRO A 87 7.37 -13.96 10.37
N LEU A 88 6.08 -14.12 10.12
CA LEU A 88 5.36 -13.25 9.20
C LEU A 88 5.21 -11.84 9.80
N PRO A 89 5.27 -10.79 8.98
CA PRO A 89 4.93 -9.45 9.42
C PRO A 89 3.50 -9.39 9.96
N THR A 90 3.28 -8.57 10.98
CA THR A 90 1.93 -8.35 11.52
C THR A 90 1.05 -7.53 10.59
N THR A 91 1.66 -6.81 9.66
CA THR A 91 0.95 -6.01 8.64
C THR A 91 1.55 -6.31 7.28
N ILE A 92 0.71 -6.76 6.36
CA ILE A 92 1.10 -7.07 4.98
C ILE A 92 0.14 -6.33 4.06
N GLY A 93 0.67 -5.60 3.10
CA GLY A 93 -0.14 -4.79 2.19
C GLY A 93 0.25 -4.92 0.73
N THR A 94 -0.74 -4.69 -0.11
CA THR A 94 -0.57 -4.53 -1.56
C THR A 94 -1.13 -3.20 -1.98
N LEU A 95 -0.44 -2.52 -2.88
CA LEU A 95 -0.91 -1.29 -3.51
C LEU A 95 -1.22 -1.58 -4.98
N ILE A 96 -2.39 -1.16 -5.44
CA ILE A 96 -2.78 -1.22 -6.85
C ILE A 96 -2.94 0.20 -7.35
N LEU A 97 -2.33 0.51 -8.49
CA LEU A 97 -2.45 1.80 -9.15
C LEU A 97 -3.13 1.64 -10.50
N ASN A 98 -4.13 2.45 -10.77
CA ASN A 98 -4.90 2.46 -11.99
C ASN A 98 -4.89 3.84 -12.65
N ASP A 99 -5.05 3.86 -13.97
CA ASP A 99 -5.49 5.07 -14.66
C ASP A 99 -6.92 5.39 -14.21
N ARG A 100 -7.14 6.62 -13.74
CA ARG A 100 -8.42 7.03 -13.15
C ARG A 100 -9.58 7.04 -14.14
N TYR A 101 -9.30 7.33 -15.40
CA TYR A 101 -10.33 7.58 -16.42
C TYR A 101 -10.71 6.32 -17.19
N THR A 102 -9.76 5.39 -17.33
CA THR A 102 -9.98 4.15 -18.08
C THR A 102 -10.16 2.94 -17.18
N GLY A 103 -9.75 3.04 -15.91
CA GLY A 103 -9.71 1.92 -14.98
C GLY A 103 -8.57 0.92 -15.25
N GLN A 104 -7.69 1.21 -16.24
CA GLN A 104 -6.62 0.29 -16.60
C GLN A 104 -5.62 0.14 -15.44
N PRO A 105 -5.33 -1.09 -14.99
CA PRO A 105 -4.27 -1.33 -14.02
C PRO A 105 -2.91 -0.97 -14.60
N LEU A 106 -2.12 -0.19 -13.84
CA LEU A 106 -0.78 0.26 -14.21
C LEU A 106 0.30 -0.50 -13.43
N VAL A 107 0.09 -0.63 -12.11
CA VAL A 107 0.99 -1.32 -11.17
C VAL A 107 0.17 -2.04 -10.13
#